data_3c7afcc19092e2a6c48a712913a4980a
#
_entry.id   3c7afcc19092e2a6c48a712913a4980a
#
_cell.length_a   1.000
_cell.length_b   1.000
_cell.length_c   1.000
_cell.angle_alpha   90.00
_cell.angle_beta   90.00
_cell.angle_gamma   90.00
#
_symmetry.space_group_name_H-M   'P 1'
#
loop_
_entity.id
_entity.type
_entity.pdbx_description
1 polymer ?
#
loop_
_entity_poly.entity_id
_entity_poly.type
_entity_poly.pdbx_seq_one_letter_code
_entity_poly.pdbx_strand_id
1 'polypeptide(L)'
;MIIRQATEQDWPLIYPIYAAIMAEGKTYPFPQGQSLDEARPWWMEEPPGQTVVAVSDDVIVGSAKMGANRPGRGSHVATASFLVDPARQGQGTGRALGQYVLDWCRRMGFASIQFNAVVESNAPAVHLWQALGFQIIGTAPASFDHPEHGLVGRHIMFRHL
;
A
#
# COMPACT_ATOMS: atom_id res chain seq x y z
N MET A 1 15.13 9.21 7.52
CA MET A 1 14.33 8.04 7.05
C MET A 1 15.03 7.41 5.87
N ILE A 2 15.23 6.10 5.90
CA ILE A 2 15.83 5.30 4.82
C ILE A 2 14.79 4.30 4.35
N ILE A 3 14.66 4.11 3.02
CA ILE A 3 13.81 3.07 2.45
C ILE A 3 14.72 2.03 1.79
N ARG A 4 14.54 0.76 2.16
CA ARG A 4 15.31 -0.36 1.64
C ARG A 4 14.41 -1.57 1.37
N GLN A 5 14.90 -2.51 0.57
CA GLN A 5 14.23 -3.78 0.38
C GLN A 5 14.06 -4.50 1.71
N ALA A 6 12.88 -5.08 1.91
CA ALA A 6 12.59 -5.92 3.06
C ALA A 6 13.27 -7.29 2.90
N THR A 7 13.69 -7.85 4.02
CA THR A 7 14.17 -9.23 4.15
C THR A 7 13.16 -10.06 4.95
N GLU A 8 13.34 -11.37 5.00
CA GLU A 8 12.53 -12.25 5.83
C GLU A 8 12.56 -11.87 7.32
N GLN A 9 13.68 -11.33 7.77
CA GLN A 9 13.86 -10.89 9.15
C GLN A 9 13.06 -9.62 9.49
N ASP A 10 12.64 -8.86 8.49
CA ASP A 10 11.82 -7.66 8.68
C ASP A 10 10.34 -7.99 8.88
N TRP A 11 9.87 -9.15 8.40
CA TRP A 11 8.45 -9.48 8.48
C TRP A 11 7.90 -9.45 9.92
N PRO A 12 8.55 -10.06 10.92
CA PRO A 12 8.09 -9.97 12.32
C PRO A 12 8.02 -8.52 12.85
N LEU A 13 8.77 -7.59 12.25
CA LEU A 13 8.76 -6.17 12.61
C LEU A 13 7.72 -5.36 11.83
N ILE A 14 7.38 -5.79 10.62
CA ILE A 14 6.29 -5.21 9.79
C ILE A 14 4.92 -5.66 10.35
N TYR A 15 4.82 -6.90 10.79
CA TYR A 15 3.54 -7.52 11.18
C TYR A 15 2.75 -6.74 12.24
N PRO A 16 3.33 -6.16 13.30
CA PRO A 16 2.58 -5.36 14.26
C PRO A 16 1.88 -4.15 13.59
N ILE A 17 2.53 -3.49 12.63
CA ILE A 17 1.93 -2.39 11.86
C ILE A 17 0.80 -2.91 10.98
N TYR A 18 1.03 -4.03 10.27
CA TYR A 18 0.01 -4.70 9.47
C TYR A 18 -1.21 -5.07 10.32
N ALA A 19 -1.00 -5.77 11.43
CA ALA A 19 -2.06 -6.23 12.31
C ALA A 19 -2.90 -5.07 12.88
N ALA A 20 -2.25 -3.97 13.28
CA ALA A 20 -2.93 -2.78 13.79
C ALA A 20 -3.84 -2.15 12.72
N ILE A 21 -3.35 -1.99 11.48
CA ILE A 21 -4.12 -1.41 10.37
C ILE A 21 -5.28 -2.33 9.98
N MET A 22 -5.08 -3.66 9.95
CA MET A 22 -6.15 -4.60 9.66
C MET A 22 -7.21 -4.61 10.77
N ALA A 23 -6.81 -4.50 12.04
CA ALA A 23 -7.73 -4.43 13.19
C ALA A 23 -8.59 -3.16 13.16
N GLU A 24 -8.08 -2.03 12.70
CA GLU A 24 -8.87 -0.81 12.49
C GLU A 24 -10.00 -0.99 11.47
N GLY A 25 -9.79 -1.83 10.45
CA GLY A 25 -10.78 -2.16 9.43
C GLY A 25 -11.17 -1.01 8.51
N LYS A 26 -10.32 0.00 8.33
CA LYS A 26 -10.64 1.25 7.61
C LYS A 26 -9.91 1.41 6.27
N THR A 27 -8.93 0.56 5.98
CA THR A 27 -7.98 0.79 4.88
C THR A 27 -7.99 -0.33 3.84
N TYR A 28 -7.99 -1.58 4.26
CA TYR A 28 -7.85 -2.74 3.37
C TYR A 28 -9.01 -3.72 3.49
N PRO A 29 -9.51 -4.25 2.34
CA PRO A 29 -10.51 -5.32 2.32
C PRO A 29 -9.85 -6.70 2.56
N PHE A 30 -8.93 -6.79 3.51
CA PHE A 30 -8.22 -8.02 3.84
C PHE A 30 -8.83 -8.69 5.06
N PRO A 31 -8.63 -10.03 5.24
CA PRO A 31 -9.09 -10.73 6.43
C PRO A 31 -8.50 -10.11 7.69
N GLN A 32 -9.33 -10.01 8.74
CA GLN A 32 -8.89 -9.56 10.06
C GLN A 32 -8.44 -10.75 10.91
N GLY A 33 -7.62 -10.48 11.94
CA GLY A 33 -7.22 -11.48 12.93
C GLY A 33 -6.26 -12.56 12.42
N GLN A 34 -5.59 -12.32 11.28
CA GLN A 34 -4.60 -13.24 10.76
C GLN A 34 -3.37 -13.30 11.68
N SER A 35 -2.84 -14.51 11.90
CA SER A 35 -1.56 -14.72 12.56
C SER A 35 -0.39 -14.19 11.72
N LEU A 36 0.80 -14.16 12.31
CA LEU A 36 2.05 -13.79 11.63
C LEU A 36 2.25 -14.58 10.32
N ASP A 37 2.05 -15.89 10.38
CA ASP A 37 2.28 -16.78 9.22
C ASP A 37 1.17 -16.64 8.17
N GLU A 38 -0.09 -16.51 8.59
CA GLU A 38 -1.23 -16.32 7.68
C GLU A 38 -1.18 -14.97 6.96
N ALA A 39 -0.69 -13.92 7.62
CA ALA A 39 -0.62 -12.58 7.04
C ALA A 39 0.57 -12.40 6.08
N ARG A 40 1.65 -13.19 6.27
CA ARG A 40 2.88 -13.03 5.47
C ARG A 40 2.62 -13.04 3.95
N PRO A 41 1.92 -14.01 3.35
CA PRO A 41 1.71 -14.05 1.90
C PRO A 41 0.83 -12.89 1.39
N TRP A 42 0.12 -12.20 2.26
CA TRP A 42 -0.66 -11.01 1.88
C TRP A 42 0.21 -9.76 1.74
N TRP A 43 1.40 -9.76 2.36
CA TRP A 43 2.23 -8.57 2.38
C TRP A 43 3.62 -8.74 1.77
N MET A 44 4.29 -9.85 2.01
CA MET A 44 5.62 -10.11 1.46
C MET A 44 5.53 -10.58 0.02
N GLU A 45 6.01 -9.74 -0.92
CA GLU A 45 6.00 -10.05 -2.35
C GLU A 45 7.19 -10.91 -2.74
N GLU A 46 6.95 -11.89 -3.63
CA GLU A 46 7.99 -12.67 -4.27
C GLU A 46 8.49 -11.97 -5.55
N PRO A 47 9.76 -12.14 -5.94
CA PRO A 47 10.27 -11.62 -7.21
C PRO A 47 9.41 -12.06 -8.41
N PRO A 48 9.19 -11.18 -9.40
CA PRO A 48 9.79 -9.85 -9.61
C PRO A 48 9.13 -8.70 -8.83
N GLY A 49 8.11 -8.97 -8.02
CA GLY A 49 7.57 -8.00 -7.07
C GLY A 49 8.57 -7.69 -5.95
N GLN A 50 8.28 -6.69 -5.16
CA GLN A 50 9.17 -6.26 -4.08
C GLN A 50 8.37 -5.74 -2.89
N THR A 51 8.85 -6.04 -1.69
CA THR A 51 8.44 -5.38 -0.45
C THR A 51 9.60 -4.54 0.07
N VAL A 52 9.30 -3.34 0.57
CA VAL A 52 10.27 -2.42 1.17
C VAL A 52 9.82 -1.99 2.56
N VAL A 53 10.79 -1.57 3.36
CA VAL A 53 10.57 -0.95 4.67
C VAL A 53 11.10 0.48 4.68
N ALA A 54 10.38 1.37 5.36
CA ALA A 54 10.84 2.68 5.75
C ALA A 54 11.35 2.60 7.18
N VAL A 55 12.62 2.97 7.38
CA VAL A 55 13.30 2.93 8.68
C VAL A 55 13.63 4.35 9.12
N SER A 56 13.26 4.71 10.33
CA SER A 56 13.63 5.97 11.00
C SER A 56 14.07 5.65 12.43
N ASP A 57 15.22 6.19 12.84
CA ASP A 57 15.81 5.96 14.16
C ASP A 57 15.89 4.46 14.51
N ASP A 58 16.38 3.66 13.54
CA ASP A 58 16.54 2.20 13.61
C ASP A 58 15.23 1.40 13.82
N VAL A 59 14.07 2.06 13.65
CA VAL A 59 12.74 1.43 13.78
C VAL A 59 12.03 1.43 12.42
N ILE A 60 11.37 0.32 12.08
CA ILE A 60 10.47 0.27 10.92
C ILE A 60 9.22 1.09 11.25
N VAL A 61 8.98 2.13 10.44
CA VAL A 61 7.87 3.07 10.59
C VAL A 61 6.82 2.94 9.48
N GLY A 62 7.08 2.09 8.50
CA GLY A 62 6.18 1.80 7.40
C GLY A 62 6.75 0.77 6.44
N SER A 63 5.91 0.31 5.54
CA SER A 63 6.25 -0.66 4.50
C SER A 63 5.43 -0.41 3.25
N ALA A 64 5.94 -0.81 2.11
CA ALA A 64 5.18 -0.88 0.87
C ALA A 64 5.50 -2.17 0.14
N LYS A 65 4.50 -2.70 -0.56
CA LYS A 65 4.66 -3.82 -1.49
C LYS A 65 4.25 -3.37 -2.89
N MET A 66 4.92 -3.87 -3.93
CA MET A 66 4.72 -3.44 -5.31
C MET A 66 5.08 -4.54 -6.30
N GLY A 67 4.37 -4.53 -7.43
CA GLY A 67 4.56 -5.50 -8.51
C GLY A 67 3.60 -5.23 -9.66
N ALA A 68 3.52 -6.15 -10.62
CA ALA A 68 2.54 -6.07 -11.70
C ALA A 68 1.10 -6.20 -11.16
N ASN A 69 0.21 -5.32 -11.61
CA ASN A 69 -1.21 -5.37 -11.21
C ASN A 69 -1.91 -6.62 -11.73
N ARG A 70 -1.58 -7.05 -12.96
CA ARG A 70 -2.10 -8.27 -13.61
C ARG A 70 -0.99 -8.97 -14.38
N PRO A 71 -1.05 -10.30 -14.51
CA PRO A 71 -0.09 -11.04 -15.33
C PRO A 71 -0.33 -10.83 -16.84
N GLY A 72 0.58 -11.35 -17.65
CA GLY A 72 0.44 -11.43 -19.11
C GLY A 72 0.31 -10.05 -19.76
N ARG A 73 -0.74 -9.85 -20.55
CA ARG A 73 -0.92 -8.61 -21.33
C ARG A 73 -1.21 -7.36 -20.49
N GLY A 74 -1.49 -7.52 -19.21
CA GLY A 74 -1.67 -6.42 -18.23
C GLY A 74 -0.43 -6.11 -17.40
N SER A 75 0.68 -6.83 -17.60
CA SER A 75 1.86 -6.75 -16.73
C SER A 75 2.67 -5.45 -16.84
N HIS A 76 2.35 -4.59 -17.81
CA HIS A 76 2.93 -3.26 -17.93
C HIS A 76 2.33 -2.21 -16.96
N VAL A 77 1.26 -2.57 -16.26
CA VAL A 77 0.64 -1.74 -15.21
C VAL A 77 1.07 -2.27 -13.86
N ALA A 78 1.71 -1.44 -13.05
CA ALA A 78 2.06 -1.78 -11.68
C ALA A 78 0.89 -1.56 -10.71
N THR A 79 1.00 -2.13 -9.53
CA THR A 79 0.20 -1.80 -8.35
C THR A 79 1.09 -1.74 -7.11
N ALA A 80 0.60 -1.12 -6.04
CA ALA A 80 1.27 -1.09 -4.75
C ALA A 80 0.27 -0.98 -3.60
N SER A 81 0.72 -1.38 -2.42
CA SER A 81 0.02 -1.20 -1.14
C SER A 81 1.00 -0.64 -0.10
N PHE A 82 0.48 0.08 0.89
CA PHE A 82 1.28 0.84 1.84
C PHE A 82 0.79 0.66 3.27
N LEU A 83 1.72 0.52 4.19
CA LEU A 83 1.47 0.58 5.62
C LEU A 83 2.30 1.72 6.21
N VAL A 84 1.68 2.53 7.05
CA VAL A 84 2.38 3.52 7.89
C VAL A 84 1.97 3.24 9.32
N ASP A 85 2.95 3.16 10.21
CA ASP A 85 2.69 2.95 11.64
C ASP A 85 1.67 3.99 12.13
N PRO A 86 0.50 3.56 12.64
CA PRO A 86 -0.52 4.48 13.15
C PRO A 86 -0.01 5.44 14.22
N ALA A 87 0.97 5.02 15.03
CA ALA A 87 1.58 5.87 16.05
C ALA A 87 2.52 6.95 15.48
N ARG A 88 2.87 6.86 14.18
CA ARG A 88 3.83 7.75 13.50
C ARG A 88 3.26 8.38 12.24
N GLN A 89 1.95 8.55 12.17
CA GLN A 89 1.29 9.25 11.05
C GLN A 89 1.68 10.74 11.00
N GLY A 90 1.55 11.34 9.81
CA GLY A 90 1.85 12.78 9.61
C GLY A 90 3.34 13.13 9.51
N GLN A 91 4.25 12.16 9.61
CA GLN A 91 5.71 12.37 9.54
C GLN A 91 6.29 12.23 8.12
N GLY A 92 5.44 12.18 7.09
CA GLY A 92 5.89 12.08 5.70
C GLY A 92 6.23 10.68 5.20
N THR A 93 6.11 9.64 6.04
CA THR A 93 6.44 8.25 5.68
C THR A 93 5.66 7.76 4.45
N GLY A 94 4.36 8.01 4.39
CA GLY A 94 3.53 7.62 3.25
C GLY A 94 3.97 8.28 1.94
N ARG A 95 4.33 9.57 1.98
CA ARG A 95 4.85 10.29 0.81
C ARG A 95 6.19 9.72 0.36
N ALA A 96 7.10 9.45 1.29
CA ALA A 96 8.41 8.89 0.98
C ALA A 96 8.30 7.50 0.34
N LEU A 97 7.47 6.62 0.90
CA LEU A 97 7.16 5.30 0.32
C LEU A 97 6.51 5.44 -1.07
N GLY A 98 5.53 6.33 -1.23
CA GLY A 98 4.88 6.58 -2.52
C GLY A 98 5.87 7.03 -3.59
N GLN A 99 6.78 7.95 -3.27
CA GLN A 99 7.82 8.40 -4.19
C GLN A 99 8.80 7.27 -4.54
N TYR A 100 9.22 6.48 -3.56
CA TYR A 100 10.08 5.32 -3.79
C TYR A 100 9.44 4.32 -4.76
N VAL A 101 8.15 4.01 -4.55
CA VAL A 101 7.40 3.10 -5.43
C VAL A 101 7.33 3.63 -6.86
N LEU A 102 7.06 4.93 -7.04
CA LEU A 102 7.04 5.54 -8.38
C LEU A 102 8.40 5.42 -9.08
N ASP A 103 9.49 5.66 -8.38
CA ASP A 103 10.84 5.58 -8.93
C ASP A 103 11.23 4.12 -9.21
N TRP A 104 10.82 3.18 -8.35
CA TRP A 104 10.98 1.74 -8.59
C TRP A 104 10.21 1.30 -9.85
N CYS A 105 8.95 1.69 -9.99
CA CYS A 105 8.13 1.35 -11.16
C CYS A 105 8.77 1.84 -12.46
N ARG A 106 9.32 3.07 -12.47
CA ARG A 106 10.04 3.61 -13.65
C ARG A 106 11.29 2.80 -13.96
N ARG A 107 12.10 2.47 -12.96
CA ARG A 107 13.31 1.64 -13.16
C ARG A 107 12.99 0.25 -13.68
N MET A 108 11.86 -0.32 -13.27
CA MET A 108 11.39 -1.63 -13.73
C MET A 108 10.70 -1.60 -15.09
N GLY A 109 10.49 -0.41 -15.68
CA GLY A 109 9.93 -0.25 -17.02
C GLY A 109 8.40 -0.34 -17.09
N PHE A 110 7.68 -0.16 -15.96
CA PHE A 110 6.22 -0.07 -15.99
C PHE A 110 5.77 1.20 -16.70
N ALA A 111 4.69 1.10 -17.48
CA ALA A 111 4.12 2.22 -18.21
C ALA A 111 3.23 3.10 -17.33
N SER A 112 2.62 2.50 -16.32
CA SER A 112 1.67 3.15 -15.41
C SER A 112 1.54 2.38 -14.10
N ILE A 113 0.89 3.01 -13.14
CA ILE A 113 0.57 2.40 -11.85
C ILE A 113 -0.90 2.63 -11.52
N GLN A 114 -1.57 1.59 -11.00
CA GLN A 114 -2.97 1.62 -10.61
C GLN A 114 -3.15 1.10 -9.20
N PHE A 115 -3.82 1.90 -8.36
CA PHE A 115 -4.31 1.44 -7.05
C PHE A 115 -5.76 0.97 -7.20
N ASN A 116 -6.05 -0.25 -6.74
CA ASN A 116 -7.31 -0.92 -7.03
C ASN A 116 -8.40 -0.65 -5.97
N ALA A 117 -8.03 -0.19 -4.79
CA ALA A 117 -8.93 -0.16 -3.64
C ALA A 117 -8.55 0.93 -2.63
N VAL A 118 -8.61 2.19 -3.05
CA VAL A 118 -8.46 3.32 -2.11
C VAL A 118 -9.82 3.64 -1.53
N VAL A 119 -10.02 3.36 -0.24
CA VAL A 119 -11.30 3.61 0.45
C VAL A 119 -11.67 5.09 0.34
N GLU A 120 -12.85 5.41 -0.19
CA GLU A 120 -13.23 6.81 -0.49
C GLU A 120 -13.29 7.70 0.75
N SER A 121 -13.62 7.12 1.92
CA SER A 121 -13.64 7.84 3.20
C SER A 121 -12.23 8.07 3.80
N ASN A 122 -11.18 7.47 3.22
CA ASN A 122 -9.80 7.70 3.64
C ASN A 122 -9.24 8.96 2.96
N ALA A 123 -9.77 10.13 3.35
CA ALA A 123 -9.39 11.41 2.76
C ALA A 123 -7.87 11.70 2.79
N PRO A 124 -7.11 11.40 3.86
CA PRO A 124 -5.67 11.60 3.86
C PRO A 124 -4.94 10.79 2.78
N ALA A 125 -5.33 9.53 2.55
CA ALA A 125 -4.74 8.71 1.49
C ALA A 125 -5.09 9.23 0.09
N VAL A 126 -6.36 9.55 -0.16
CA VAL A 126 -6.81 10.13 -1.43
C VAL A 126 -6.03 11.41 -1.74
N HIS A 127 -5.91 12.32 -0.77
CA HIS A 127 -5.16 13.57 -0.93
C HIS A 127 -3.68 13.32 -1.22
N LEU A 128 -3.04 12.37 -0.50
CA LEU A 128 -1.64 12.01 -0.73
C LEU A 128 -1.42 11.51 -2.17
N TRP A 129 -2.26 10.60 -2.63
CA TRP A 129 -2.12 10.04 -3.97
C TRP A 129 -2.37 11.08 -5.06
N GLN A 130 -3.35 11.96 -4.88
CA GLN A 130 -3.57 13.09 -5.78
C GLN A 130 -2.37 14.04 -5.82
N ALA A 131 -1.78 14.35 -4.67
CA ALA A 131 -0.56 15.16 -4.58
C ALA A 131 0.68 14.49 -5.23
N LEU A 132 0.67 13.15 -5.36
CA LEU A 132 1.66 12.37 -6.11
C LEU A 132 1.24 12.16 -7.59
N GLY A 133 0.22 12.85 -8.09
CA GLY A 133 -0.17 12.87 -9.49
C GLY A 133 -1.11 11.74 -9.93
N PHE A 134 -1.70 11.00 -8.98
CA PHE A 134 -2.75 10.03 -9.31
C PHE A 134 -4.10 10.71 -9.54
N GLN A 135 -4.87 10.16 -10.45
CA GLN A 135 -6.25 10.56 -10.72
C GLN A 135 -7.21 9.44 -10.33
N ILE A 136 -8.36 9.80 -9.78
CA ILE A 136 -9.48 8.87 -9.60
C ILE A 136 -10.09 8.62 -10.99
N ILE A 137 -10.03 7.38 -11.47
CA ILE A 137 -10.57 6.98 -12.77
C ILE A 137 -11.91 6.26 -12.67
N GLY A 138 -12.32 5.91 -11.47
CA GLY A 138 -13.59 5.28 -11.18
C GLY A 138 -13.73 4.99 -9.70
N THR A 139 -14.97 4.67 -9.30
CA THR A 139 -15.28 4.28 -7.92
C THR A 139 -16.24 3.10 -7.96
N ALA A 140 -15.88 1.99 -7.33
CA ALA A 140 -16.79 0.88 -7.10
C ALA A 140 -17.71 1.26 -5.92
N PRO A 141 -19.03 1.51 -6.14
CA PRO A 141 -19.91 1.98 -5.08
C PRO A 141 -20.17 0.88 -4.07
N ALA A 142 -20.36 1.26 -2.79
CA ALA A 142 -20.78 0.36 -1.70
C ALA A 142 -19.95 -0.95 -1.64
N SER A 143 -18.66 -0.86 -1.87
CA SER A 143 -17.76 -2.01 -2.06
C SER A 143 -16.79 -2.25 -0.90
N PHE A 144 -16.91 -1.48 0.18
CA PHE A 144 -16.12 -1.61 1.39
C PHE A 144 -17.02 -1.40 2.62
N ASP A 145 -17.03 -2.38 3.52
CA ASP A 145 -17.79 -2.29 4.77
C ASP A 145 -16.95 -1.57 5.84
N HIS A 146 -17.20 -0.27 5.95
CA HIS A 146 -16.45 0.59 6.88
C HIS A 146 -17.07 0.50 8.28
N PRO A 147 -16.27 0.30 9.35
CA PRO A 147 -16.79 0.07 10.69
C PRO A 147 -17.60 1.24 11.29
N GLU A 148 -17.37 2.46 10.80
CA GLU A 148 -18.05 3.68 11.29
C GLU A 148 -19.08 4.25 10.30
N HIS A 149 -18.91 4.00 8.98
CA HIS A 149 -19.67 4.63 7.91
C HIS A 149 -20.57 3.67 7.12
N GLY A 150 -20.53 2.36 7.44
CA GLY A 150 -21.24 1.34 6.67
C GLY A 150 -20.61 1.15 5.27
N LEU A 151 -21.44 0.80 4.30
CA LEU A 151 -20.95 0.53 2.93
C LEU A 151 -20.52 1.82 2.24
N VAL A 152 -19.23 1.96 2.00
CA VAL A 152 -18.61 3.05 1.26
C VAL A 152 -17.97 2.56 -0.02
N GLY A 153 -17.61 3.46 -0.93
CA GLY A 153 -16.95 3.11 -2.19
C GLY A 153 -15.43 2.90 -2.05
N ARG A 154 -14.87 2.27 -3.07
CA ARG A 154 -13.42 2.17 -3.28
C ARG A 154 -13.05 2.84 -4.59
N HIS A 155 -12.16 3.83 -4.53
CA HIS A 155 -11.60 4.47 -5.72
C HIS A 155 -10.58 3.57 -6.41
N ILE A 156 -10.61 3.60 -7.73
CA ILE A 156 -9.51 3.15 -8.58
C ILE A 156 -8.72 4.41 -8.94
N MET A 157 -7.46 4.46 -8.56
CA MET A 157 -6.59 5.60 -8.83
C MET A 157 -5.47 5.21 -9.77
N PHE A 158 -5.16 6.06 -10.73
CA PHE A 158 -4.27 5.74 -11.85
C PHE A 158 -3.28 6.88 -12.11
N ARG A 159 -2.05 6.53 -12.50
CA ARG A 159 -1.02 7.46 -12.94
C ARG A 159 -0.18 6.86 -14.05
N HIS A 160 0.06 7.62 -15.13
CA HIS A 160 1.14 7.35 -16.09
C HIS A 160 2.52 7.63 -15.44
N LEU A 161 3.52 6.86 -15.80
CA LEU A 161 4.89 6.95 -15.24
C LEU A 161 5.85 7.70 -16.15
#